data_6072064ee24556f1b3ce4287a1f284cc
#
_entry.id   6072064ee24556f1b3ce4287a1f284cc
#
_cell.length_a   1.000
_cell.length_b   1.000
_cell.length_c   1.000
_cell.angle_alpha   90.00
_cell.angle_beta   90.00
_cell.angle_gamma   90.00
#
_symmetry.space_group_name_H-M   'P 1'
#
loop_
_entity.id
_entity.type
_entity.pdbx_description
1 polymer ?
#
loop_
_entity_poly.entity_id
_entity_poly.type
_entity_poly.pdbx_seq_one_letter_code
_entity_poly.pdbx_strand_id
1 'polypeptide(L)'
;HVHPFYDITYLISGECTCFVNHSIYKLSRGDLIIIPPGDIHRSTFHGKIPVERFVLSFREEELNWIRSLIGDAIVSKSLKTGVISIPSKRRDYIETLLNKLLFENEGQDILSPAFIQAGLLELLLFMIRCQQYENNVYKEIDVDNQLMQEIATYIYEHYDKKITLDDMAERFHISRSYLSKKFKQATGFGFKEYLVNVRIKNACRLLLETNHSITDIAFECGFNDSNYFGDAFRRIKGIAPNKYRRNKEAI
;
A
#
# COMPACT_ATOMS: atom_id res chain seq x y z
N HIS A 1 -2.82 -6.31 -4.36
CA HIS A 1 -4.03 -5.54 -4.73
C HIS A 1 -3.82 -4.07 -4.49
N VAL A 2 -4.80 -3.28 -4.91
CA VAL A 2 -4.79 -1.81 -4.81
C VAL A 2 -6.21 -1.39 -4.44
N HIS A 3 -6.37 -0.54 -3.44
CA HIS A 3 -7.68 -0.07 -2.97
C HIS A 3 -7.69 1.46 -2.76
N PRO A 4 -8.86 2.11 -2.71
CA PRO A 4 -8.99 3.56 -2.60
C PRO A 4 -9.09 4.08 -1.15
N PHE A 5 -8.58 3.33 -0.18
CA PHE A 5 -8.64 3.65 1.24
C PHE A 5 -7.27 3.40 1.89
N TYR A 6 -7.04 3.98 3.06
CA TYR A 6 -5.89 3.67 3.89
C TYR A 6 -6.07 2.32 4.57
N ASP A 7 -4.98 1.56 4.66
CA ASP A 7 -4.89 0.40 5.54
C ASP A 7 -3.79 0.62 6.57
N ILE A 8 -4.14 0.40 7.82
CA ILE A 8 -3.21 0.30 8.94
C ILE A 8 -3.27 -1.13 9.43
N THR A 9 -2.17 -1.87 9.32
CA THR A 9 -2.05 -3.24 9.83
C THR A 9 -1.10 -3.27 11.01
N TYR A 10 -1.55 -3.75 12.17
CA TYR A 10 -0.75 -4.00 13.37
C TYR A 10 -0.62 -5.49 13.64
N LEU A 11 0.61 -5.99 13.83
CA LEU A 11 0.88 -7.39 14.12
C LEU A 11 0.86 -7.67 15.63
N ILE A 12 -0.07 -8.53 16.06
CA ILE A 12 -0.18 -9.04 17.44
C ILE A 12 0.76 -10.22 17.64
N SER A 13 0.84 -11.14 16.65
CA SER A 13 1.70 -12.32 16.68
C SER A 13 2.14 -12.75 15.29
N GLY A 14 3.20 -13.57 15.23
CA GLY A 14 3.76 -14.10 13.98
C GLY A 14 4.64 -13.09 13.24
N GLU A 15 4.94 -13.44 11.99
CA GLU A 15 5.79 -12.65 11.08
C GLU A 15 5.18 -12.62 9.69
N CYS A 16 5.34 -11.52 8.98
CA CYS A 16 4.99 -11.44 7.57
C CYS A 16 5.95 -10.54 6.80
N THR A 17 6.02 -10.78 5.49
CA THR A 17 6.66 -9.87 4.55
C THR A 17 5.58 -9.09 3.84
N CYS A 18 5.67 -7.77 3.88
CA CYS A 18 4.77 -6.88 3.16
C CYS A 18 5.53 -6.17 2.05
N PHE A 19 5.13 -6.41 0.80
CA PHE A 19 5.60 -5.67 -0.35
C PHE A 19 4.68 -4.49 -0.59
N VAL A 20 5.25 -3.27 -0.65
CA VAL A 20 4.47 -2.05 -0.96
C VAL A 20 5.21 -1.25 -2.02
N ASN A 21 4.55 -0.99 -3.14
CA ASN A 21 5.09 -0.34 -4.34
C ASN A 21 6.34 -1.06 -4.88
N HIS A 22 7.52 -0.68 -4.43
CA HIS A 22 8.81 -1.26 -4.81
C HIS A 22 9.65 -1.66 -3.59
N SER A 23 9.10 -1.54 -2.38
CA SER A 23 9.81 -1.83 -1.13
C SER A 23 9.29 -3.08 -0.44
N ILE A 24 10.18 -3.81 0.19
CA ILE A 24 9.87 -5.04 0.93
C ILE A 24 10.13 -4.79 2.42
N TYR A 25 9.09 -5.00 3.24
CA TYR A 25 9.13 -4.80 4.69
C TYR A 25 8.94 -6.13 5.39
N LYS A 26 9.82 -6.47 6.35
CA LYS A 26 9.62 -7.57 7.31
C LYS A 26 8.92 -7.02 8.53
N LEU A 27 7.78 -7.58 8.86
CA LEU A 27 6.98 -7.22 10.02
C LEU A 27 7.00 -8.34 11.04
N SER A 28 7.12 -7.97 12.29
CA SER A 28 7.08 -8.85 13.46
C SER A 28 6.12 -8.30 14.51
N ARG A 29 5.89 -9.04 15.59
CA ARG A 29 5.04 -8.61 16.70
C ARG A 29 5.33 -7.18 17.15
N GLY A 30 4.30 -6.35 17.19
CA GLY A 30 4.36 -4.94 17.61
C GLY A 30 4.71 -3.99 16.47
N ASP A 31 4.89 -4.47 15.24
CA ASP A 31 5.05 -3.59 14.09
C ASP A 31 3.68 -3.19 13.52
N LEU A 32 3.59 -1.94 13.10
CA LEU A 32 2.46 -1.36 12.43
C LEU A 32 2.92 -0.87 11.05
N ILE A 33 2.22 -1.25 9.98
CA ILE A 33 2.47 -0.73 8.63
C ILE A 33 1.29 0.11 8.16
N ILE A 34 1.61 1.19 7.47
CA ILE A 34 0.64 2.10 6.86
C ILE A 34 0.73 1.95 5.35
N ILE A 35 -0.42 1.77 4.71
CA ILE A 35 -0.56 1.63 3.26
C ILE A 35 -1.58 2.67 2.78
N PRO A 36 -1.12 3.75 2.14
CA PRO A 36 -1.99 4.78 1.57
C PRO A 36 -2.86 4.28 0.42
N PRO A 37 -3.95 5.02 0.09
CA PRO A 37 -4.77 4.75 -1.09
C PRO A 37 -3.93 4.68 -2.37
N GLY A 38 -4.21 3.69 -3.21
CA GLY A 38 -3.55 3.54 -4.50
C GLY A 38 -2.18 2.87 -4.45
N ASP A 39 -1.64 2.52 -3.28
CA ASP A 39 -0.39 1.78 -3.18
C ASP A 39 -0.57 0.31 -3.54
N ILE A 40 0.33 -0.17 -4.42
CA ILE A 40 0.38 -1.58 -4.83
C ILE A 40 0.98 -2.35 -3.68
N HIS A 41 0.23 -3.28 -3.10
CA HIS A 41 0.76 -4.03 -1.97
C HIS A 41 0.31 -5.49 -1.94
N ARG A 42 1.08 -6.31 -1.24
CA ARG A 42 0.78 -7.70 -0.93
C ARG A 42 1.52 -8.15 0.32
N SER A 43 0.77 -8.77 1.24
CA SER A 43 1.36 -9.41 2.41
C SER A 43 1.51 -10.91 2.17
N THR A 44 2.67 -11.46 2.55
CA THR A 44 2.97 -12.89 2.52
C THR A 44 3.32 -13.33 3.93
N PHE A 45 2.61 -14.34 4.42
CA PHE A 45 2.75 -14.85 5.78
C PHE A 45 3.70 -16.03 5.78
N HIS A 46 4.61 -16.05 6.76
CA HIS A 46 5.66 -17.05 6.87
C HIS A 46 5.65 -17.69 8.26
N GLY A 47 6.19 -18.91 8.32
CA GLY A 47 6.42 -19.60 9.59
C GLY A 47 5.29 -20.51 10.05
N LYS A 48 5.52 -21.15 11.22
CA LYS A 48 4.59 -22.10 11.84
C LYS A 48 3.66 -21.44 12.87
N ILE A 49 3.99 -20.20 13.27
CA ILE A 49 3.21 -19.44 14.25
C ILE A 49 2.06 -18.77 13.49
N PRO A 50 0.82 -18.95 13.94
CA PRO A 50 -0.32 -18.24 13.35
C PRO A 50 -0.11 -16.73 13.43
N VAL A 51 -0.38 -16.04 12.33
CA VAL A 51 -0.32 -14.58 12.28
C VAL A 51 -1.66 -14.03 12.74
N GLU A 52 -1.63 -13.28 13.82
CA GLU A 52 -2.76 -12.51 14.32
C GLU A 52 -2.47 -11.03 14.15
N ARG A 53 -3.46 -10.28 13.62
CA ARG A 53 -3.29 -8.87 13.28
C ARG A 53 -4.61 -8.11 13.35
N PHE A 54 -4.52 -6.84 13.68
CA PHE A 54 -5.59 -5.88 13.37
C PHE A 54 -5.36 -5.28 11.98
N VAL A 55 -6.46 -5.09 11.24
CA VAL A 55 -6.47 -4.30 10.01
C VAL A 55 -7.54 -3.24 10.15
N LEU A 56 -7.15 -1.99 10.09
CA LEU A 56 -8.04 -0.84 10.11
C LEU A 56 -8.01 -0.17 8.74
N SER A 57 -9.16 -0.14 8.08
CA SER A 57 -9.34 0.50 6.78
C SER A 57 -10.26 1.71 6.89
N PHE A 58 -9.85 2.85 6.34
CA PHE A 58 -10.64 4.09 6.35
C PHE A 58 -10.36 4.93 5.09
N ARG A 59 -11.30 5.79 4.73
CA ARG A 59 -11.22 6.64 3.54
C ARG A 59 -10.66 8.01 3.86
N GLU A 60 -10.27 8.74 2.81
CA GLU A 60 -9.77 10.12 2.89
C GLU A 60 -10.77 11.06 3.57
N GLU A 61 -12.07 10.88 3.31
CA GLU A 61 -13.14 11.74 3.84
C GLU A 61 -13.21 11.69 5.37
N GLU A 62 -12.84 10.54 5.98
CA GLU A 62 -12.84 10.36 7.43
C GLU A 62 -11.72 11.13 8.12
N LEU A 63 -10.73 11.61 7.35
CA LEU A 63 -9.64 12.44 7.86
C LEU A 63 -9.94 13.94 7.85
N ASN A 64 -10.98 14.41 7.17
CA ASN A 64 -11.21 15.86 6.96
C ASN A 64 -11.29 16.64 8.27
N TRP A 65 -12.03 16.14 9.25
CA TRP A 65 -12.14 16.78 10.55
C TRP A 65 -10.85 16.69 11.37
N ILE A 66 -10.08 15.59 11.26
CA ILE A 66 -8.78 15.43 11.91
C ILE A 66 -7.78 16.42 11.31
N ARG A 67 -7.77 16.59 9.97
CA ARG A 67 -6.95 17.59 9.28
C ARG A 67 -7.25 19.02 9.75
N SER A 68 -8.53 19.34 9.96
CA SER A 68 -8.92 20.64 10.49
C SER A 68 -8.46 20.87 11.94
N LEU A 69 -8.33 19.80 12.72
CA LEU A 69 -7.94 19.87 14.14
C LEU A 69 -6.43 19.96 14.36
N ILE A 70 -5.63 19.12 13.67
CA ILE A 70 -4.18 19.01 13.90
C ILE A 70 -3.31 19.46 12.71
N GLY A 71 -3.92 19.87 11.60
CA GLY A 71 -3.25 20.37 10.41
C GLY A 71 -3.00 19.29 9.34
N ASP A 72 -3.24 19.65 8.08
CA ASP A 72 -3.08 18.76 6.93
C ASP A 72 -1.64 18.23 6.78
N ALA A 73 -0.64 19.09 6.94
CA ALA A 73 0.76 18.69 6.80
C ALA A 73 1.18 17.59 7.79
N ILE A 74 0.65 17.61 9.01
CA ILE A 74 0.93 16.62 10.05
C ILE A 74 0.29 15.28 9.66
N VAL A 75 -1.00 15.30 9.31
CA VAL A 75 -1.73 14.08 8.91
C VAL A 75 -1.11 13.45 7.67
N SER A 76 -0.86 14.23 6.62
CA SER A 76 -0.29 13.75 5.36
C SER A 76 1.13 13.19 5.52
N LYS A 77 1.93 13.75 6.44
CA LYS A 77 3.26 13.22 6.75
C LYS A 77 3.18 11.89 7.51
N SER A 78 2.25 11.77 8.45
CA SER A 78 2.12 10.60 9.32
C SER A 78 1.52 9.37 8.62
N LEU A 79 0.78 9.58 7.54
CA LEU A 79 0.09 8.52 6.77
C LEU A 79 0.84 8.08 5.51
N LYS A 80 2.12 8.43 5.38
CA LYS A 80 2.97 7.88 4.30
C LYS A 80 3.24 6.40 4.54
N THR A 81 3.46 5.67 3.44
CA THR A 81 3.90 4.27 3.50
C THR A 81 5.11 4.13 4.41
N GLY A 82 5.02 3.27 5.40
CA GLY A 82 6.11 3.02 6.33
C GLY A 82 5.72 2.08 7.46
N VAL A 83 6.74 1.62 8.17
CA VAL A 83 6.58 0.75 9.35
C VAL A 83 6.92 1.53 10.61
N ILE A 84 6.08 1.40 11.62
CA ILE A 84 6.29 1.92 12.96
C ILE A 84 6.43 0.72 13.90
N SER A 85 7.58 0.56 14.53
CA SER A 85 7.79 -0.46 15.56
C SER A 85 7.31 0.08 16.90
N ILE A 86 6.24 -0.50 17.45
CA ILE A 86 5.68 -0.07 18.73
C ILE A 86 6.49 -0.69 19.88
N PRO A 87 7.09 0.11 20.77
CA PRO A 87 7.82 -0.37 21.93
C PRO A 87 6.98 -1.28 22.80
N SER A 88 7.60 -2.32 23.37
CA SER A 88 6.90 -3.32 24.19
C SER A 88 6.04 -2.70 25.29
N LYS A 89 6.54 -1.66 25.96
CA LYS A 89 5.84 -0.93 27.05
C LYS A 89 4.59 -0.15 26.58
N ARG A 90 4.41 0.02 25.27
CA ARG A 90 3.27 0.75 24.67
C ARG A 90 2.30 -0.16 23.92
N ARG A 91 2.60 -1.46 23.81
CA ARG A 91 1.79 -2.41 23.04
C ARG A 91 0.40 -2.61 23.67
N ASP A 92 0.34 -2.73 24.97
CA ASP A 92 -0.95 -2.89 25.68
C ASP A 92 -1.88 -1.72 25.41
N TYR A 93 -1.33 -0.50 25.30
CA TYR A 93 -2.13 0.68 25.00
C TYR A 93 -2.74 0.60 23.60
N ILE A 94 -1.92 0.34 22.56
CA ILE A 94 -2.43 0.28 21.17
C ILE A 94 -3.38 -0.92 20.99
N GLU A 95 -3.07 -2.07 21.59
CA GLU A 95 -3.93 -3.26 21.51
C GLU A 95 -5.30 -3.01 22.18
N THR A 96 -5.33 -2.31 23.31
CA THR A 96 -6.57 -1.88 23.95
C THR A 96 -7.37 -0.92 23.07
N LEU A 97 -6.70 0.05 22.44
CA LEU A 97 -7.33 1.01 21.53
C LEU A 97 -7.93 0.32 20.31
N LEU A 98 -7.17 -0.60 19.68
CA LEU A 98 -7.64 -1.35 18.52
C LEU A 98 -8.82 -2.27 18.85
N ASN A 99 -8.82 -2.92 20.02
CA ASN A 99 -9.96 -3.70 20.52
C ASN A 99 -11.20 -2.83 20.76
N LYS A 100 -11.01 -1.62 21.30
CA LYS A 100 -12.10 -0.65 21.48
C LYS A 100 -12.70 -0.24 20.11
N LEU A 101 -11.85 0.06 19.12
CA LEU A 101 -12.31 0.37 17.77
C LEU A 101 -13.06 -0.80 17.12
N LEU A 102 -12.59 -2.03 17.32
CA LEU A 102 -13.27 -3.23 16.84
C LEU A 102 -14.66 -3.39 17.50
N PHE A 103 -14.74 -3.22 18.81
CA PHE A 103 -16.00 -3.28 19.55
C PHE A 103 -17.00 -2.25 19.05
N GLU A 104 -16.58 -1.00 18.85
CA GLU A 104 -17.46 0.07 18.33
C GLU A 104 -17.87 -0.19 16.87
N ASN A 105 -17.01 -0.80 16.06
CA ASN A 105 -17.33 -1.17 14.67
C ASN A 105 -18.36 -2.30 14.57
N GLU A 106 -18.40 -3.19 15.57
CA GLU A 106 -19.41 -4.25 15.68
C GLU A 106 -20.70 -3.73 16.35
N GLY A 107 -20.61 -2.62 17.08
CA GLY A 107 -21.72 -1.95 17.71
C GLY A 107 -22.68 -1.32 16.69
N GLN A 108 -23.95 -1.19 17.10
CA GLN A 108 -25.01 -0.63 16.25
C GLN A 108 -25.75 0.53 16.93
N ASP A 109 -25.15 1.14 17.94
CA ASP A 109 -25.78 2.29 18.57
C ASP A 109 -25.46 3.60 17.81
N ILE A 110 -26.25 4.63 18.09
CA ILE A 110 -26.15 5.93 17.41
C ILE A 110 -24.82 6.67 17.69
N LEU A 111 -24.09 6.30 18.74
CA LEU A 111 -22.85 6.94 19.17
C LEU A 111 -21.61 6.22 18.65
N SER A 112 -21.71 4.96 18.20
CA SER A 112 -20.59 4.17 17.70
C SER A 112 -19.78 4.89 16.60
N PRO A 113 -20.36 5.61 15.61
CA PRO A 113 -19.60 6.39 14.65
C PRO A 113 -18.73 7.48 15.29
N ALA A 114 -19.21 8.14 16.34
CA ALA A 114 -18.45 9.16 17.05
C ALA A 114 -17.28 8.56 17.84
N PHE A 115 -17.50 7.40 18.49
CA PHE A 115 -16.42 6.66 19.16
C PHE A 115 -15.37 6.15 18.20
N ILE A 116 -15.76 5.67 17.00
CA ILE A 116 -14.84 5.26 15.95
C ILE A 116 -13.98 6.45 15.49
N GLN A 117 -14.59 7.61 15.24
CA GLN A 117 -13.84 8.82 14.87
C GLN A 117 -12.88 9.27 15.98
N ALA A 118 -13.32 9.29 17.24
CA ALA A 118 -12.45 9.64 18.37
C ALA A 118 -11.28 8.64 18.50
N GLY A 119 -11.54 7.34 18.36
CA GLY A 119 -10.50 6.31 18.39
C GLY A 119 -9.53 6.39 17.22
N LEU A 120 -10.00 6.76 16.02
CA LEU A 120 -9.13 7.01 14.86
C LEU A 120 -8.19 8.19 15.11
N LEU A 121 -8.69 9.30 15.67
CA LEU A 121 -7.86 10.43 16.08
C LEU A 121 -6.82 10.01 17.11
N GLU A 122 -7.23 9.27 18.15
CA GLU A 122 -6.35 8.79 19.20
C GLU A 122 -5.23 7.90 18.62
N LEU A 123 -5.56 6.99 17.70
CA LEU A 123 -4.60 6.14 17.00
C LEU A 123 -3.60 6.97 16.18
N LEU A 124 -4.06 7.94 15.40
CA LEU A 124 -3.18 8.81 14.62
C LEU A 124 -2.24 9.62 15.50
N LEU A 125 -2.74 10.23 16.58
CA LEU A 125 -1.91 10.95 17.54
C LEU A 125 -0.87 10.04 18.22
N PHE A 126 -1.25 8.81 18.55
CA PHE A 126 -0.34 7.80 19.09
C PHE A 126 0.77 7.45 18.08
N MET A 127 0.40 7.19 16.83
CA MET A 127 1.36 6.88 15.75
C MET A 127 2.33 8.04 15.51
N ILE A 128 1.83 9.29 15.45
CA ILE A 128 2.66 10.49 15.29
C ILE A 128 3.68 10.61 16.43
N ARG A 129 3.26 10.36 17.65
CA ARG A 129 4.17 10.35 18.81
C ARG A 129 5.22 9.25 18.68
N CYS A 130 4.84 8.04 18.28
CA CYS A 130 5.80 6.98 18.06
C CYS A 130 6.82 7.32 16.97
N GLN A 131 6.39 8.00 15.90
CA GLN A 131 7.28 8.46 14.82
C GLN A 131 8.23 9.59 15.26
N GLN A 132 7.84 10.45 16.20
CA GLN A 132 8.62 11.59 16.63
C GLN A 132 9.64 11.28 17.73
N TYR A 133 9.25 10.44 18.71
CA TYR A 133 10.04 10.21 19.92
C TYR A 133 10.96 9.00 19.85
N GLU A 134 10.74 8.16 18.89
CA GLU A 134 11.66 7.07 18.61
C GLU A 134 12.31 7.47 17.29
N ASN A 135 13.66 7.51 17.25
CA ASN A 135 14.40 7.43 16.00
C ASN A 135 14.02 6.12 15.36
N ASN A 136 12.76 6.04 14.92
CA ASN A 136 12.21 4.91 14.23
C ASN A 136 12.95 4.84 12.92
N VAL A 137 14.01 4.13 13.00
CA VAL A 137 14.62 3.47 11.89
C VAL A 137 13.44 2.82 11.18
N TYR A 138 13.06 3.38 10.03
CA TYR A 138 12.28 2.67 9.05
C TYR A 138 12.93 1.31 8.99
N LYS A 139 12.24 0.28 9.49
CA LYS A 139 12.84 -1.06 9.55
C LYS A 139 13.33 -1.35 8.17
N GLU A 140 14.64 -1.46 8.06
CA GLU A 140 15.32 -1.53 6.78
C GLU A 140 14.69 -2.63 5.94
N ILE A 141 14.54 -2.31 4.70
CA ILE A 141 14.41 -3.15 3.53
C ILE A 141 14.96 -4.53 3.81
N ASP A 142 14.18 -5.53 3.52
CA ASP A 142 14.60 -6.93 3.63
C ASP A 142 15.90 -7.18 2.83
N VAL A 143 17.02 -7.21 3.53
CA VAL A 143 18.36 -7.41 2.92
C VAL A 143 18.41 -8.69 2.10
N ASP A 144 17.71 -9.76 2.54
CA ASP A 144 17.65 -11.05 1.84
C ASP A 144 16.98 -10.95 0.46
N ASN A 145 16.18 -9.90 0.23
CA ASN A 145 15.48 -9.65 -1.02
C ASN A 145 15.93 -8.36 -1.72
N GLN A 146 17.07 -7.80 -1.34
CA GLN A 146 17.58 -6.54 -1.90
C GLN A 146 17.60 -6.54 -3.43
N LEU A 147 18.11 -7.60 -4.08
CA LEU A 147 18.11 -7.71 -5.54
C LEU A 147 16.70 -7.65 -6.12
N MET A 148 15.72 -8.31 -5.50
CA MET A 148 14.33 -8.28 -5.98
C MET A 148 13.70 -6.91 -5.80
N GLN A 149 14.10 -6.19 -4.77
CA GLN A 149 13.69 -4.82 -4.56
C GLN A 149 14.31 -3.86 -5.58
N GLU A 150 15.61 -4.00 -5.90
CA GLU A 150 16.26 -3.21 -6.96
C GLU A 150 15.56 -3.42 -8.31
N ILE A 151 15.20 -4.67 -8.63
CA ILE A 151 14.43 -4.99 -9.84
C ILE A 151 13.04 -4.34 -9.80
N ALA A 152 12.34 -4.40 -8.66
CA ALA A 152 11.04 -3.78 -8.51
C ALA A 152 11.11 -2.24 -8.63
N THR A 153 12.14 -1.63 -8.05
CA THR A 153 12.42 -0.20 -8.18
C THR A 153 12.67 0.17 -9.64
N TYR A 154 13.50 -0.59 -10.33
CA TYR A 154 13.76 -0.35 -11.76
C TYR A 154 12.47 -0.41 -12.61
N ILE A 155 11.61 -1.41 -12.37
CA ILE A 155 10.32 -1.53 -13.06
C ILE A 155 9.42 -0.33 -12.72
N TYR A 156 9.42 0.10 -11.46
CA TYR A 156 8.59 1.22 -10.97
C TYR A 156 9.02 2.56 -11.59
N GLU A 157 10.30 2.76 -11.83
CA GLU A 157 10.86 3.99 -12.41
C GLU A 157 10.79 4.03 -13.95
N HIS A 158 10.73 2.85 -14.61
CA HIS A 158 10.81 2.74 -16.07
C HIS A 158 9.59 2.03 -16.68
N TYR A 159 8.45 2.05 -15.99
CA TYR A 159 7.23 1.32 -16.38
C TYR A 159 6.70 1.68 -17.78
N ASP A 160 6.97 2.90 -18.25
CA ASP A 160 6.61 3.42 -19.56
C ASP A 160 7.36 2.74 -20.71
N LYS A 161 8.51 2.14 -20.42
CA LYS A 161 9.36 1.48 -21.41
C LYS A 161 8.96 0.04 -21.67
N LYS A 162 9.45 -0.53 -22.78
CA LYS A 162 9.33 -1.96 -23.02
C LYS A 162 10.28 -2.70 -22.07
N ILE A 163 9.73 -3.37 -21.07
CA ILE A 163 10.47 -4.17 -20.09
C ILE A 163 9.97 -5.60 -20.16
N THR A 164 10.88 -6.54 -20.40
CA THR A 164 10.59 -7.97 -20.36
C THR A 164 11.35 -8.67 -19.25
N LEU A 165 10.91 -9.89 -18.91
CA LEU A 165 11.59 -10.71 -17.92
C LEU A 165 13.02 -11.06 -18.37
N ASP A 166 13.22 -11.22 -19.69
CA ASP A 166 14.52 -11.54 -20.28
C ASP A 166 15.49 -10.35 -20.19
N ASP A 167 15.02 -9.13 -20.51
CA ASP A 167 15.83 -7.91 -20.36
C ASP A 167 16.30 -7.71 -18.91
N MET A 168 15.43 -8.01 -17.94
CA MET A 168 15.80 -7.88 -16.53
C MET A 168 16.75 -9.00 -16.07
N ALA A 169 16.55 -10.23 -16.53
CA ALA A 169 17.46 -11.33 -16.23
C ALA A 169 18.88 -11.03 -16.75
N GLU A 170 19.00 -10.52 -17.98
CA GLU A 170 20.26 -10.09 -18.57
C GLU A 170 20.89 -8.94 -17.80
N ARG A 171 20.11 -7.87 -17.55
CA ARG A 171 20.56 -6.67 -16.84
C ARG A 171 21.13 -6.95 -15.45
N PHE A 172 20.50 -7.85 -14.71
CA PHE A 172 20.90 -8.20 -13.33
C PHE A 172 21.77 -9.47 -13.26
N HIS A 173 22.22 -9.98 -14.40
CA HIS A 173 23.10 -11.15 -14.53
C HIS A 173 22.57 -12.41 -13.79
N ILE A 174 21.27 -12.66 -13.89
CA ILE A 174 20.60 -13.83 -13.29
C ILE A 174 19.80 -14.60 -14.34
N SER A 175 19.50 -15.88 -14.05
CA SER A 175 18.66 -16.64 -14.96
C SER A 175 17.19 -16.19 -14.91
N ARG A 176 16.50 -16.26 -16.05
CA ARG A 176 15.06 -15.96 -16.16
C ARG A 176 14.22 -16.76 -15.17
N SER A 177 14.53 -18.05 -15.00
CA SER A 177 13.80 -18.92 -14.07
C SER A 177 13.99 -18.53 -12.62
N TYR A 178 15.23 -18.17 -12.24
CA TYR A 178 15.52 -17.65 -10.90
C TYR A 178 14.78 -16.34 -10.64
N LEU A 179 14.86 -15.38 -11.57
CA LEU A 179 14.16 -14.10 -11.45
C LEU A 179 12.67 -14.31 -11.28
N SER A 180 12.02 -15.09 -12.16
CA SER A 180 10.58 -15.31 -12.10
C SER A 180 10.13 -15.89 -10.76
N LYS A 181 10.85 -16.91 -10.26
CA LYS A 181 10.53 -17.57 -8.99
C LYS A 181 10.77 -16.65 -7.80
N LYS A 182 11.96 -16.04 -7.72
CA LYS A 182 12.36 -15.19 -6.59
C LYS A 182 11.55 -13.91 -6.52
N PHE A 183 11.30 -13.26 -7.65
CA PHE A 183 10.47 -12.06 -7.70
C PHE A 183 9.07 -12.33 -7.14
N LYS A 184 8.45 -13.45 -7.55
CA LYS A 184 7.14 -13.84 -7.01
C LYS A 184 7.18 -14.17 -5.52
N GLN A 185 8.25 -14.82 -5.04
CA GLN A 185 8.42 -15.10 -3.61
C GLN A 185 8.57 -13.83 -2.78
N ALA A 186 9.38 -12.88 -3.24
CA ALA A 186 9.71 -11.66 -2.53
C ALA A 186 8.56 -10.63 -2.54
N THR A 187 7.92 -10.45 -3.72
CA THR A 187 6.90 -9.41 -3.91
C THR A 187 5.47 -9.94 -3.77
N GLY A 188 5.27 -11.24 -3.88
CA GLY A 188 3.98 -11.89 -4.03
C GLY A 188 3.36 -11.76 -5.43
N PHE A 189 3.91 -10.92 -6.33
CA PHE A 189 3.43 -10.68 -7.68
C PHE A 189 4.27 -11.41 -8.72
N GLY A 190 3.63 -11.90 -9.78
CA GLY A 190 4.36 -12.25 -11.00
C GLY A 190 4.95 -11.00 -11.65
N PHE A 191 6.08 -11.13 -12.34
CA PHE A 191 6.77 -10.00 -12.98
C PHE A 191 5.85 -9.16 -13.88
N LYS A 192 5.15 -9.81 -14.82
CA LYS A 192 4.20 -9.12 -15.73
C LYS A 192 3.00 -8.54 -14.98
N GLU A 193 2.51 -9.24 -13.96
CA GLU A 193 1.43 -8.76 -13.10
C GLU A 193 1.83 -7.47 -12.40
N TYR A 194 3.03 -7.42 -11.83
CA TYR A 194 3.54 -6.22 -11.17
C TYR A 194 3.70 -5.05 -12.13
N LEU A 195 4.36 -5.24 -13.28
CA LEU A 195 4.51 -4.20 -14.30
C LEU A 195 3.16 -3.62 -14.73
N VAL A 196 2.15 -4.46 -14.97
CA VAL A 196 0.81 -4.01 -15.33
C VAL A 196 0.17 -3.20 -14.20
N ASN A 197 0.31 -3.63 -12.94
CA ASN A 197 -0.20 -2.87 -11.79
C ASN A 197 0.46 -1.49 -11.68
N VAL A 198 1.77 -1.38 -11.87
CA VAL A 198 2.49 -0.09 -11.86
C VAL A 198 1.99 0.83 -12.99
N ARG A 199 1.80 0.31 -14.19
CA ARG A 199 1.24 1.05 -15.33
C ARG A 199 -0.16 1.56 -15.05
N ILE A 200 -1.04 0.71 -14.49
CA ILE A 200 -2.41 1.10 -14.15
C ILE A 200 -2.44 2.13 -13.03
N LYS A 201 -1.56 2.02 -12.01
CA LYS A 201 -1.41 3.05 -10.97
C LYS A 201 -1.10 4.42 -11.58
N ASN A 202 -0.13 4.49 -12.50
CA ASN A 202 0.22 5.74 -13.17
C ASN A 202 -0.87 6.22 -14.12
N ALA A 203 -1.55 5.32 -14.83
CA ALA A 203 -2.71 5.68 -15.65
C ALA A 203 -3.84 6.30 -14.83
N CYS A 204 -4.11 5.81 -13.62
CA CYS A 204 -5.08 6.44 -12.72
C CYS A 204 -4.72 7.90 -12.42
N ARG A 205 -3.45 8.20 -12.15
CA ARG A 205 -2.96 9.56 -11.94
C ARG A 205 -3.19 10.43 -13.17
N LEU A 206 -2.75 9.98 -14.36
CA LEU A 206 -2.91 10.73 -15.62
C LEU A 206 -4.39 10.97 -15.98
N LEU A 207 -5.25 9.97 -15.72
CA LEU A 207 -6.71 10.11 -15.93
C LEU A 207 -7.33 11.22 -15.08
N LEU A 208 -6.80 11.44 -13.88
CA LEU A 208 -7.31 12.47 -12.95
C LEU A 208 -6.64 13.83 -13.13
N GLU A 209 -5.39 13.87 -13.59
CA GLU A 209 -4.59 15.11 -13.65
C GLU A 209 -4.57 15.73 -15.05
N THR A 210 -4.92 14.97 -16.10
CA THR A 210 -4.81 15.43 -17.49
C THR A 210 -6.10 15.21 -18.30
N ASN A 211 -6.19 15.91 -19.44
CA ASN A 211 -7.24 15.73 -20.43
C ASN A 211 -6.79 14.85 -21.62
N HIS A 212 -5.67 14.16 -21.52
CA HIS A 212 -5.17 13.27 -22.58
C HIS A 212 -6.21 12.21 -22.94
N SER A 213 -6.23 11.76 -24.19
CA SER A 213 -7.13 10.68 -24.59
C SER A 213 -6.81 9.39 -23.83
N ILE A 214 -7.79 8.51 -23.70
CA ILE A 214 -7.58 7.19 -23.06
C ILE A 214 -6.49 6.39 -23.79
N THR A 215 -6.44 6.52 -25.08
CA THR A 215 -5.45 5.88 -25.94
C THR A 215 -4.05 6.45 -25.70
N ASP A 216 -3.92 7.77 -25.61
CA ASP A 216 -2.62 8.41 -25.34
C ASP A 216 -2.10 8.01 -23.94
N ILE A 217 -2.95 8.03 -22.92
CA ILE A 217 -2.60 7.56 -21.57
C ILE A 217 -2.15 6.10 -21.58
N ALA A 218 -2.80 5.24 -22.36
CA ALA A 218 -2.37 3.86 -22.49
C ALA A 218 -0.94 3.76 -23.02
N PHE A 219 -0.61 4.50 -24.08
CA PHE A 219 0.75 4.50 -24.66
C PHE A 219 1.78 5.18 -23.75
N GLU A 220 1.44 6.32 -23.12
CA GLU A 220 2.30 6.99 -22.14
C GLU A 220 2.64 6.07 -20.95
N CYS A 221 1.71 5.19 -20.55
CA CYS A 221 1.94 4.19 -19.52
C CYS A 221 2.63 2.91 -20.03
N GLY A 222 3.09 2.88 -21.28
CA GLY A 222 3.86 1.77 -21.84
C GLY A 222 3.03 0.58 -22.31
N PHE A 223 1.72 0.71 -22.48
CA PHE A 223 0.91 -0.30 -23.15
C PHE A 223 1.07 -0.16 -24.68
N ASN A 224 1.20 -1.31 -25.36
CA ASN A 224 1.28 -1.33 -26.82
C ASN A 224 -0.09 -1.43 -27.51
N ASP A 225 -1.15 -1.65 -26.73
CA ASP A 225 -2.52 -1.84 -27.22
C ASP A 225 -3.50 -1.23 -26.22
N SER A 226 -4.34 -0.30 -26.71
CA SER A 226 -5.35 0.40 -25.91
C SER A 226 -6.50 -0.52 -25.48
N ASN A 227 -6.80 -1.58 -26.23
CA ASN A 227 -7.84 -2.56 -25.82
C ASN A 227 -7.33 -3.38 -24.64
N TYR A 228 -6.08 -3.88 -24.74
CA TYR A 228 -5.45 -4.59 -23.62
C TYR A 228 -5.34 -3.70 -22.36
N PHE A 229 -5.03 -2.41 -22.54
CA PHE A 229 -5.07 -1.43 -21.45
C PHE A 229 -6.45 -1.35 -20.81
N GLY A 230 -7.50 -1.17 -21.62
CA GLY A 230 -8.89 -1.08 -21.14
C GLY A 230 -9.32 -2.29 -20.32
N ASP A 231 -8.97 -3.50 -20.79
CA ASP A 231 -9.27 -4.75 -20.10
C ASP A 231 -8.46 -4.91 -18.80
N ALA A 232 -7.17 -4.60 -18.83
CA ALA A 232 -6.31 -4.61 -17.65
C ALA A 232 -6.80 -3.61 -16.60
N PHE A 233 -7.16 -2.40 -17.02
CA PHE A 233 -7.69 -1.36 -16.15
C PHE A 233 -9.00 -1.81 -15.48
N ARG A 234 -9.96 -2.32 -16.27
CA ARG A 234 -11.25 -2.82 -15.74
C ARG A 234 -11.03 -3.98 -14.76
N ARG A 235 -10.14 -4.91 -15.08
CA ARG A 235 -9.80 -6.04 -14.18
C ARG A 235 -9.24 -5.57 -12.84
N ILE A 236 -8.41 -4.52 -12.83
CA ILE A 236 -7.72 -4.04 -11.62
C ILE A 236 -8.56 -3.03 -10.84
N LYS A 237 -9.31 -2.16 -11.54
CA LYS A 237 -10.10 -1.08 -10.91
C LYS A 237 -11.60 -1.36 -10.84
N GLY A 238 -12.07 -2.44 -11.44
CA GLY A 238 -13.49 -2.79 -11.46
C GLY A 238 -14.35 -1.96 -12.44
N ILE A 239 -13.82 -0.85 -12.97
CA ILE A 239 -14.52 0.06 -13.88
C ILE A 239 -13.64 0.45 -15.07
N ALA A 240 -14.27 0.89 -16.17
CA ALA A 240 -13.54 1.33 -17.35
C ALA A 240 -12.81 2.68 -17.12
N PRO A 241 -11.68 2.96 -17.83
CA PRO A 241 -10.91 4.20 -17.69
C PRO A 241 -11.75 5.48 -17.82
N ASN A 242 -12.65 5.53 -18.81
CA ASN A 242 -13.55 6.66 -19.00
C ASN A 242 -14.49 6.90 -17.80
N LYS A 243 -15.01 5.83 -17.21
CA LYS A 243 -15.86 5.93 -16.02
C LYS A 243 -15.04 6.37 -14.80
N TYR A 244 -13.80 5.90 -14.69
CA TYR A 244 -12.88 6.29 -13.63
C TYR A 244 -12.59 7.80 -13.68
N ARG A 245 -12.33 8.36 -14.87
CA ARG A 245 -12.13 9.81 -15.10
C ARG A 245 -13.34 10.63 -14.66
N ARG A 246 -14.56 10.22 -15.11
CA ARG A 246 -15.82 10.94 -14.80
C ARG A 246 -16.18 10.92 -13.32
N ASN A 247 -15.78 9.89 -12.59
CA ASN A 247 -16.05 9.82 -11.15
C ASN A 247 -15.33 10.93 -10.35
N LYS A 248 -14.27 11.56 -10.90
CA LYS A 248 -13.67 12.76 -10.34
C LYS A 248 -14.55 14.00 -10.50
N GLU A 249 -15.30 14.08 -11.61
CA GLU A 249 -16.17 15.24 -11.91
C GLU A 249 -17.47 15.22 -11.09
N ALA A 250 -17.72 14.13 -10.35
CA ALA A 250 -18.92 13.93 -9.52
C ALA A 250 -18.63 14.06 -8.01
N ILE A 251 -17.38 14.37 -7.61
CA ILE A 251 -16.93 14.67 -6.25
C ILE A 251 -16.54 16.15 -6.18
#